data_a300e813c2cc23fc4a5f8aa4b8f98468
#
_entry.id   a300e813c2cc23fc4a5f8aa4b8f98468
#
_cell.length_a   1.000
_cell.length_b   1.000
_cell.length_c   1.000
_cell.angle_alpha   90.00
_cell.angle_beta   90.00
_cell.angle_gamma   90.00
#
_symmetry.space_group_name_H-M   'P 1'
#
loop_
_entity.id
_entity.type
_entity.pdbx_description
1 polymer ?
#
loop_
_entity_poly.entity_id
_entity_poly.type
_entity_poly.pdbx_seq_one_letter_code
_entity_poly.pdbx_strand_id
1 'polypeptide(L)'
;MLRIFLVSILLFNTNVFAEDLKKVYFGGGCFWCMEESFDKAEGVKDVISGYSGGTTKNPTYKEVTYGNTGHFEVVEIVYDSEITNFENLLNIFWKNIDPFDKAGQFCDKGYSYRSVAFYQNQEQKKLIEKRIKEIELQYNKSVVTYIRNFDKFYKAEDYHQNYYQTNFINYLLYKKGCGRENRLDQIWKK
;
A
#
# COMPACT_ATOMS: atom_id res chain seq x y z
N MET A 1 54.01 14.97 -45.09
CA MET A 1 52.93 15.71 -44.43
C MET A 1 52.06 14.74 -43.64
N LEU A 2 52.23 14.69 -42.32
CA LEU A 2 51.50 13.80 -41.40
C LEU A 2 50.26 14.55 -40.91
N ARG A 3 49.04 14.10 -41.27
CA ARG A 3 47.80 14.66 -40.79
C ARG A 3 47.40 13.98 -39.47
N ILE A 4 47.53 14.69 -38.35
CA ILE A 4 47.06 14.24 -37.04
C ILE A 4 45.54 14.48 -36.98
N PHE A 5 44.74 13.40 -36.94
CA PHE A 5 43.30 13.50 -36.63
C PHE A 5 43.14 13.55 -35.11
N LEU A 6 42.73 14.72 -34.62
CA LEU A 6 42.29 14.89 -33.25
C LEU A 6 40.88 14.24 -33.13
N VAL A 7 40.76 13.11 -32.44
CA VAL A 7 39.50 12.54 -32.04
C VAL A 7 39.08 13.20 -30.74
N SER A 8 38.04 14.07 -30.84
CA SER A 8 37.43 14.73 -29.67
C SER A 8 36.48 13.74 -29.00
N ILE A 9 36.89 13.17 -27.86
CA ILE A 9 36.03 12.31 -27.04
C ILE A 9 35.07 13.22 -26.23
N LEU A 10 33.81 13.28 -26.65
CA LEU A 10 32.75 13.90 -25.88
C LEU A 10 32.38 12.98 -24.70
N LEU A 11 32.86 13.31 -23.51
CA LEU A 11 32.42 12.69 -22.27
C LEU A 11 31.00 13.17 -21.95
N PHE A 12 30.00 12.34 -22.25
CA PHE A 12 28.64 12.52 -21.73
C PHE A 12 28.66 12.23 -20.23
N ASN A 13 28.64 13.27 -19.39
CA ASN A 13 28.33 13.12 -17.98
C ASN A 13 26.83 12.79 -17.85
N THR A 14 26.50 11.51 -17.73
CA THR A 14 25.20 11.07 -17.27
C THR A 14 25.15 11.31 -15.75
N ASN A 15 24.48 12.38 -15.33
CA ASN A 15 24.10 12.53 -13.93
C ASN A 15 23.11 11.41 -13.60
N VAL A 16 23.59 10.33 -13.02
CA VAL A 16 22.76 9.33 -12.38
C VAL A 16 22.28 9.97 -11.08
N PHE A 17 21.05 10.50 -11.08
CA PHE A 17 20.39 10.90 -9.85
C PHE A 17 20.20 9.64 -9.00
N ALA A 18 20.74 9.65 -7.77
CA ALA A 18 20.48 8.58 -6.82
C ALA A 18 18.99 8.64 -6.45
N GLU A 19 18.30 7.49 -6.53
CA GLU A 19 16.91 7.39 -6.09
C GLU A 19 16.81 7.64 -4.57
N ASP A 20 15.91 8.53 -4.13
CA ASP A 20 15.60 8.74 -2.71
C ASP A 20 14.44 7.82 -2.30
N LEU A 21 14.77 6.57 -2.02
CA LEU A 21 13.80 5.54 -1.68
C LEU A 21 13.28 5.69 -0.26
N LYS A 22 11.95 5.79 -0.14
CA LYS A 22 11.21 5.84 1.12
C LYS A 22 10.21 4.70 1.20
N LYS A 23 9.68 4.46 2.40
CA LYS A 23 8.72 3.41 2.68
C LYS A 23 7.50 3.95 3.39
N VAL A 24 6.31 3.41 3.04
CA VAL A 24 5.06 3.65 3.75
C VAL A 24 4.27 2.34 3.89
N TYR A 25 3.28 2.31 4.80
CA TYR A 25 2.60 1.09 5.20
C TYR A 25 1.09 1.32 5.29
N PHE A 26 0.31 0.50 4.55
CA PHE A 26 -1.15 0.56 4.54
C PHE A 26 -1.76 -0.84 4.58
N GLY A 27 -2.84 -1.00 5.35
CA GLY A 27 -3.67 -2.19 5.33
C GLY A 27 -5.09 -1.84 4.85
N GLY A 28 -5.61 -2.61 3.90
CA GLY A 28 -6.91 -2.34 3.26
C GLY A 28 -7.67 -3.62 2.92
N GLY A 29 -7.75 -4.57 3.88
CA GLY A 29 -8.25 -5.92 3.65
C GLY A 29 -7.18 -6.80 3.04
N CYS A 30 -7.55 -7.67 2.10
CA CYS A 30 -6.62 -8.57 1.43
C CYS A 30 -5.42 -7.81 0.85
N PHE A 31 -4.22 -8.14 1.31
CA PHE A 31 -2.99 -7.50 0.87
C PHE A 31 -2.65 -7.75 -0.61
N TRP A 32 -3.12 -8.85 -1.25
CA TRP A 32 -2.97 -9.04 -2.70
C TRP A 32 -3.65 -7.94 -3.52
N CYS A 33 -4.83 -7.48 -3.06
CA CYS A 33 -5.56 -6.40 -3.72
C CYS A 33 -4.87 -5.05 -3.50
N MET A 34 -4.29 -4.85 -2.33
CA MET A 34 -3.52 -3.64 -2.03
C MET A 34 -2.22 -3.62 -2.82
N GLU A 35 -1.50 -4.75 -2.90
CA GLU A 35 -0.30 -4.92 -3.71
C GLU A 35 -0.58 -4.54 -5.18
N GLU A 36 -1.61 -5.12 -5.83
CA GLU A 36 -2.00 -4.75 -7.19
C GLU A 36 -2.31 -3.25 -7.35
N SER A 37 -2.92 -2.64 -6.33
CA SER A 37 -3.35 -1.23 -6.39
C SER A 37 -2.17 -0.25 -6.35
N PHE A 38 -1.08 -0.61 -5.68
CA PHE A 38 0.09 0.25 -5.55
C PHE A 38 1.18 -0.05 -6.57
N ASP A 39 1.34 -1.30 -6.98
CA ASP A 39 2.42 -1.72 -7.89
C ASP A 39 2.41 -0.98 -9.25
N LYS A 40 1.23 -0.52 -9.67
CA LYS A 40 1.06 0.24 -10.92
C LYS A 40 1.19 1.76 -10.72
N ALA A 41 1.44 2.23 -9.51
CA ALA A 41 1.50 3.66 -9.23
C ALA A 41 2.87 4.23 -9.63
N GLU A 42 2.84 5.40 -10.24
CA GLU A 42 4.06 6.10 -10.66
C GLU A 42 4.95 6.39 -9.46
N GLY A 43 6.25 6.10 -9.60
CA GLY A 43 7.25 6.27 -8.55
C GLY A 43 7.33 5.14 -7.53
N VAL A 44 6.40 4.18 -7.54
CA VAL A 44 6.50 2.96 -6.73
C VAL A 44 7.52 2.02 -7.37
N LYS A 45 8.42 1.48 -6.54
CA LYS A 45 9.51 0.59 -6.95
C LYS A 45 9.27 -0.85 -6.53
N ASP A 46 8.60 -1.05 -5.40
CA ASP A 46 8.29 -2.38 -4.87
C ASP A 46 7.10 -2.30 -3.92
N VAL A 47 6.30 -3.36 -3.87
CA VAL A 47 5.18 -3.51 -2.94
C VAL A 47 5.25 -4.90 -2.32
N ILE A 48 5.41 -4.97 -1.00
CA ILE A 48 5.65 -6.21 -0.26
C ILE A 48 4.47 -6.49 0.65
N SER A 49 3.81 -7.61 0.47
CA SER A 49 2.73 -8.09 1.35
C SER A 49 3.28 -8.57 2.69
N GLY A 50 2.60 -8.23 3.80
CA GLY A 50 3.06 -8.60 5.14
C GLY A 50 2.10 -8.23 6.27
N TYR A 51 2.64 -8.12 7.47
CA TYR A 51 1.89 -7.94 8.72
C TYR A 51 2.49 -6.81 9.55
N SER A 52 1.62 -5.99 10.17
CA SER A 52 2.04 -4.91 11.07
C SER A 52 0.95 -4.57 12.08
N GLY A 53 1.34 -3.86 13.15
CA GLY A 53 0.44 -3.30 14.16
C GLY A 53 0.05 -4.23 15.30
N GLY A 54 0.48 -5.48 15.29
CA GLY A 54 0.28 -6.47 16.36
C GLY A 54 1.48 -6.66 17.26
N THR A 55 1.39 -7.62 18.18
CA THR A 55 2.41 -7.88 19.21
C THR A 55 3.20 -9.17 18.99
N THR A 56 2.67 -10.10 18.20
CA THR A 56 3.34 -11.38 17.90
C THR A 56 4.56 -11.14 17.02
N LYS A 57 5.70 -11.69 17.42
CA LYS A 57 6.94 -11.60 16.63
C LYS A 57 6.96 -12.69 15.56
N ASN A 58 7.37 -12.31 14.34
CA ASN A 58 7.46 -13.20 13.18
C ASN A 58 6.18 -14.05 13.01
N PRO A 59 4.99 -13.42 12.93
CA PRO A 59 3.74 -14.15 12.84
C PRO A 59 3.64 -14.86 11.48
N THR A 60 2.97 -16.01 11.49
CA THR A 60 2.56 -16.72 10.26
C THR A 60 1.20 -16.21 9.79
N TYR A 61 0.87 -16.42 8.52
CA TYR A 61 -0.45 -16.12 7.95
C TYR A 61 -1.59 -16.74 8.79
N LYS A 62 -1.44 -17.99 9.17
CA LYS A 62 -2.44 -18.70 9.98
C LYS A 62 -2.67 -18.03 11.34
N GLU A 63 -1.61 -17.58 12.00
CA GLU A 63 -1.73 -16.88 13.29
C GLU A 63 -2.41 -15.51 13.13
N VAL A 64 -2.11 -14.79 12.05
CA VAL A 64 -2.71 -13.47 11.80
C VAL A 64 -4.19 -13.57 11.45
N THR A 65 -4.58 -14.55 10.63
CA THR A 65 -5.96 -14.70 10.15
C THR A 65 -6.89 -15.39 11.15
N TYR A 66 -6.40 -16.36 11.90
CA TYR A 66 -7.22 -17.17 12.82
C TYR A 66 -6.85 -16.98 14.30
N GLY A 67 -5.73 -16.34 14.60
CA GLY A 67 -5.26 -16.09 15.95
C GLY A 67 -5.65 -14.71 16.49
N ASN A 68 -5.03 -14.34 17.59
CA ASN A 68 -5.20 -13.02 18.23
C ASN A 68 -3.87 -12.28 18.31
N THR A 69 -3.20 -12.14 17.16
CA THR A 69 -1.88 -11.49 17.08
C THR A 69 -1.94 -9.98 17.18
N GLY A 70 -3.12 -9.38 16.88
CA GLY A 70 -3.32 -7.95 16.74
C GLY A 70 -2.73 -7.36 15.45
N HIS A 71 -2.15 -8.17 14.56
CA HIS A 71 -1.66 -7.72 13.26
C HIS A 71 -2.77 -7.50 12.26
N PHE A 72 -2.55 -6.55 11.36
CA PHE A 72 -3.30 -6.34 10.14
C PHE A 72 -2.53 -6.97 8.97
N GLU A 73 -3.25 -7.37 7.91
CA GLU A 73 -2.66 -7.54 6.59
C GLU A 73 -2.29 -6.15 6.03
N VAL A 74 -1.03 -5.98 5.69
CA VAL A 74 -0.43 -4.68 5.34
C VAL A 74 0.46 -4.84 4.12
N VAL A 75 0.57 -3.82 3.30
CA VAL A 75 1.62 -3.70 2.30
C VAL A 75 2.66 -2.67 2.72
N GLU A 76 3.95 -3.03 2.60
CA GLU A 76 5.07 -2.09 2.58
C GLU A 76 5.23 -1.59 1.15
N ILE A 77 5.21 -0.28 0.94
CA ILE A 77 5.35 0.35 -0.37
C ILE A 77 6.67 1.09 -0.38
N VAL A 78 7.59 0.65 -1.24
CA VAL A 78 8.87 1.32 -1.49
C VAL A 78 8.69 2.25 -2.68
N TYR A 79 9.01 3.53 -2.51
CA TYR A 79 8.78 4.54 -3.55
C TYR A 79 9.92 5.53 -3.65
N ASP A 80 10.10 6.11 -4.83
CA ASP A 80 11.04 7.17 -5.12
C ASP A 80 10.40 8.52 -4.77
N SER A 81 10.94 9.20 -3.76
CA SER A 81 10.39 10.46 -3.27
C SER A 81 10.62 11.65 -4.21
N GLU A 82 11.45 11.49 -5.23
CA GLU A 82 11.60 12.47 -6.31
C GLU A 82 10.45 12.39 -7.34
N ILE A 83 9.74 11.25 -7.40
CA ILE A 83 8.66 11.01 -8.37
C ILE A 83 7.28 11.11 -7.72
N THR A 84 7.12 10.55 -6.52
CA THR A 84 5.84 10.55 -5.79
C THR A 84 6.04 10.86 -4.31
N ASN A 85 4.96 11.01 -3.56
CA ASN A 85 5.02 11.38 -2.15
C ASN A 85 3.95 10.63 -1.33
N PHE A 86 4.04 10.77 0.00
CA PHE A 86 3.11 10.15 0.93
C PHE A 86 1.64 10.51 0.63
N GLU A 87 1.35 11.78 0.29
CA GLU A 87 -0.03 12.23 0.06
C GLU A 87 -0.64 11.57 -1.18
N ASN A 88 0.13 11.40 -2.27
CA ASN A 88 -0.31 10.68 -3.46
C ASN A 88 -0.61 9.20 -3.15
N LEU A 89 0.27 8.53 -2.41
CA LEU A 89 0.08 7.14 -1.98
C LEU A 89 -1.11 7.00 -1.02
N LEU A 90 -1.29 7.95 -0.11
CA LEU A 90 -2.46 8.02 0.78
C LEU A 90 -3.77 8.18 -0.02
N ASN A 91 -3.76 8.96 -1.11
CA ASN A 91 -4.93 9.08 -1.99
C ASN A 91 -5.26 7.76 -2.71
N ILE A 92 -4.24 7.00 -3.14
CA ILE A 92 -4.44 5.65 -3.70
C ILE A 92 -5.03 4.73 -2.64
N PHE A 93 -4.50 4.75 -1.40
CA PHE A 93 -5.02 3.98 -0.28
C PHE A 93 -6.52 4.21 -0.08
N TRP A 94 -6.94 5.47 0.10
CA TRP A 94 -8.34 5.80 0.34
C TRP A 94 -9.27 5.31 -0.77
N LYS A 95 -8.88 5.48 -2.04
CA LYS A 95 -9.67 5.03 -3.20
C LYS A 95 -9.81 3.53 -3.31
N ASN A 96 -8.99 2.77 -2.59
CA ASN A 96 -8.96 1.32 -2.62
C ASN A 96 -9.53 0.65 -1.36
N ILE A 97 -10.18 1.39 -0.45
CA ILE A 97 -10.82 0.84 0.74
C ILE A 97 -12.27 1.32 0.89
N ASP A 98 -13.06 0.58 1.67
CA ASP A 98 -14.29 1.08 2.30
C ASP A 98 -13.94 1.66 3.68
N PRO A 99 -13.86 2.99 3.83
CA PRO A 99 -13.47 3.61 5.10
C PRO A 99 -14.53 3.48 6.19
N PHE A 100 -15.71 2.92 5.87
CA PHE A 100 -16.87 2.79 6.76
C PHE A 100 -17.12 1.35 7.22
N ASP A 101 -16.35 0.34 6.73
CA ASP A 101 -16.50 -1.06 7.12
C ASP A 101 -15.65 -1.38 8.36
N LYS A 102 -16.29 -1.44 9.52
CA LYS A 102 -15.64 -1.78 10.80
C LYS A 102 -15.35 -3.27 11.00
N ALA A 103 -15.92 -4.13 10.17
CA ALA A 103 -15.80 -5.57 10.34
C ALA A 103 -14.65 -6.20 9.55
N GLY A 104 -14.09 -5.45 8.59
CA GLY A 104 -13.04 -5.90 7.68
C GLY A 104 -13.04 -5.06 6.42
N GLN A 105 -12.87 -5.69 5.26
CA GLN A 105 -12.99 -5.02 3.96
C GLN A 105 -13.68 -5.98 2.98
N PHE A 106 -14.74 -5.51 2.34
CA PHE A 106 -15.48 -6.25 1.32
C PHE A 106 -15.93 -7.65 1.82
N CYS A 107 -15.46 -8.73 1.19
CA CYS A 107 -15.78 -10.10 1.62
C CYS A 107 -14.90 -10.58 2.79
N ASP A 108 -13.75 -9.97 3.03
CA ASP A 108 -12.84 -10.37 4.08
C ASP A 108 -13.26 -9.77 5.42
N LYS A 109 -13.62 -10.62 6.36
CA LYS A 109 -14.07 -10.21 7.70
C LYS A 109 -13.11 -10.70 8.76
N GLY A 110 -12.90 -9.87 9.76
CA GLY A 110 -11.97 -10.13 10.86
C GLY A 110 -11.05 -8.95 11.11
N TYR A 111 -10.35 -9.00 12.25
CA TYR A 111 -9.50 -7.89 12.69
C TYR A 111 -8.36 -7.61 11.71
N SER A 112 -7.70 -8.65 11.22
CA SER A 112 -6.57 -8.54 10.30
C SER A 112 -6.91 -7.86 8.97
N TYR A 113 -8.19 -7.89 8.56
CA TYR A 113 -8.68 -7.31 7.32
C TYR A 113 -9.25 -5.89 7.45
N ARG A 114 -9.20 -5.30 8.65
CA ARG A 114 -9.63 -3.90 8.83
C ARG A 114 -8.65 -2.94 8.17
N SER A 115 -9.17 -1.78 7.73
CA SER A 115 -8.32 -0.76 7.13
C SER A 115 -7.47 -0.04 8.19
N VAL A 116 -6.20 0.22 7.85
CA VAL A 116 -5.25 0.92 8.70
C VAL A 116 -4.26 1.74 7.87
N ALA A 117 -4.00 2.97 8.29
CA ALA A 117 -2.92 3.80 7.78
C ALA A 117 -1.87 3.98 8.89
N PHE A 118 -0.64 3.60 8.59
CA PHE A 118 0.48 3.81 9.50
C PHE A 118 1.18 5.13 9.19
N TYR A 119 1.59 5.85 10.23
CA TYR A 119 2.41 7.04 10.13
C TYR A 119 3.76 6.84 10.80
N GLN A 120 4.81 7.42 10.26
CA GLN A 120 6.18 7.37 10.76
C GLN A 120 6.63 8.71 11.35
N ASN A 121 5.85 9.78 11.12
CA ASN A 121 6.11 11.12 11.64
C ASN A 121 4.80 11.92 11.77
N GLN A 122 4.88 13.10 12.39
CA GLN A 122 3.72 13.94 12.68
C GLN A 122 3.10 14.58 11.41
N GLU A 123 3.87 14.78 10.37
CA GLU A 123 3.38 15.31 9.09
C GLU A 123 2.45 14.30 8.42
N GLN A 124 2.90 13.04 8.30
CA GLN A 124 2.07 11.95 7.78
C GLN A 124 0.78 11.79 8.61
N LYS A 125 0.89 11.83 9.95
CA LYS A 125 -0.28 11.76 10.84
C LYS A 125 -1.30 12.85 10.53
N LYS A 126 -0.85 14.10 10.40
CA LYS A 126 -1.72 15.25 10.07
C LYS A 126 -2.40 15.09 8.70
N LEU A 127 -1.68 14.56 7.70
CA LEU A 127 -2.27 14.30 6.37
C LEU A 127 -3.37 13.23 6.45
N ILE A 128 -3.14 12.14 7.19
CA ILE A 128 -4.17 11.10 7.40
C ILE A 128 -5.39 11.70 8.10
N GLU A 129 -5.20 12.43 9.20
CA GLU A 129 -6.29 13.05 9.98
C GLU A 129 -7.06 14.08 9.18
N LYS A 130 -6.38 14.89 8.38
CA LYS A 130 -7.00 15.84 7.44
C LYS A 130 -7.90 15.10 6.46
N ARG A 131 -7.39 14.04 5.84
CA ARG A 131 -8.15 13.28 4.85
C ARG A 131 -9.36 12.57 5.44
N ILE A 132 -9.25 12.06 6.67
CA ILE A 132 -10.41 11.49 7.40
C ILE A 132 -11.50 12.54 7.56
N LYS A 133 -11.18 13.74 8.04
CA LYS A 133 -12.16 14.82 8.21
C LYS A 133 -12.85 15.19 6.89
N GLU A 134 -12.11 15.26 5.79
CA GLU A 134 -12.66 15.53 4.46
C GLU A 134 -13.66 14.44 4.03
N ILE A 135 -13.33 13.17 4.24
CA ILE A 135 -14.21 12.04 3.94
C ILE A 135 -15.46 12.06 4.82
N GLU A 136 -15.30 12.28 6.12
CA GLU A 136 -16.43 12.35 7.06
C GLU A 136 -17.40 13.48 6.71
N LEU A 137 -16.89 14.65 6.35
CA LEU A 137 -17.69 15.78 5.90
C LEU A 137 -18.41 15.49 4.57
N GLN A 138 -17.71 14.88 3.61
CA GLN A 138 -18.26 14.57 2.29
C GLN A 138 -19.41 13.55 2.36
N TYR A 139 -19.27 12.53 3.21
CA TYR A 139 -20.20 11.40 3.27
C TYR A 139 -21.19 11.46 4.45
N ASN A 140 -21.01 12.40 5.36
CA ASN A 140 -21.75 12.51 6.63
C ASN A 140 -21.74 11.17 7.40
N LYS A 141 -20.56 10.53 7.47
CA LYS A 141 -20.31 9.24 8.12
C LYS A 141 -18.97 9.24 8.81
N SER A 142 -18.88 8.58 9.97
CA SER A 142 -17.61 8.39 10.66
C SER A 142 -16.72 7.37 9.94
N VAL A 143 -15.46 7.73 9.73
CA VAL A 143 -14.43 6.85 9.22
C VAL A 143 -13.97 5.91 10.34
N VAL A 144 -13.87 4.62 10.04
CA VAL A 144 -13.47 3.58 11.00
C VAL A 144 -12.07 3.02 10.74
N THR A 145 -11.36 3.59 9.77
CA THR A 145 -9.97 3.24 9.46
C THR A 145 -9.05 3.56 10.64
N TYR A 146 -8.23 2.60 11.04
CA TYR A 146 -7.26 2.82 12.10
C TYR A 146 -6.13 3.76 11.66
N ILE A 147 -5.68 4.62 12.59
CA ILE A 147 -4.45 5.39 12.48
C ILE A 147 -3.48 4.84 13.52
N ARG A 148 -2.31 4.36 13.10
CA ARG A 148 -1.32 3.76 13.99
C ARG A 148 0.06 4.36 13.74
N ASN A 149 0.82 4.54 14.82
CA ASN A 149 2.26 4.77 14.68
C ASN A 149 2.89 3.50 14.13
N PHE A 150 3.75 3.64 13.12
CA PHE A 150 4.49 2.50 12.58
C PHE A 150 5.57 2.08 13.59
N ASP A 151 5.65 0.79 13.85
CA ASP A 151 6.69 0.18 14.69
C ASP A 151 7.50 -0.82 13.87
N LYS A 152 6.85 -1.90 13.41
CA LYS A 152 7.52 -2.98 12.74
C LYS A 152 6.65 -3.64 11.68
N PHE A 153 7.31 -4.06 10.60
CA PHE A 153 6.72 -4.84 9.52
C PHE A 153 7.35 -6.25 9.48
N TYR A 154 6.52 -7.24 9.26
CA TYR A 154 6.92 -8.62 9.02
C TYR A 154 6.45 -9.03 7.64
N LYS A 155 7.40 -9.32 6.73
CA LYS A 155 7.08 -9.82 5.38
C LYS A 155 6.26 -11.11 5.49
N ALA A 156 5.18 -11.21 4.74
CA ALA A 156 4.42 -12.44 4.61
C ALA A 156 5.20 -13.48 3.81
N GLU A 157 4.75 -14.71 3.88
CA GLU A 157 5.36 -15.87 3.22
C GLU A 157 5.48 -15.64 1.71
N ASP A 158 6.48 -16.24 1.08
CA ASP A 158 6.80 -15.97 -0.34
C ASP A 158 5.66 -16.30 -1.31
N TYR A 159 4.80 -17.28 -0.98
CA TYR A 159 3.64 -17.61 -1.80
C TYR A 159 2.55 -16.52 -1.80
N HIS A 160 2.63 -15.51 -0.93
CA HIS A 160 1.75 -14.34 -0.93
C HIS A 160 2.28 -13.19 -1.78
N GLN A 161 3.58 -13.15 -2.06
CA GLN A 161 4.19 -12.06 -2.81
C GLN A 161 3.79 -12.14 -4.29
N ASN A 162 3.42 -11.01 -4.88
CA ASN A 162 2.99 -10.92 -6.28
C ASN A 162 1.88 -11.93 -6.65
N TYR A 163 1.03 -12.30 -5.67
CA TYR A 163 0.00 -13.32 -5.89
C TYR A 163 -0.95 -12.95 -7.03
N TYR A 164 -1.27 -11.70 -7.19
CA TYR A 164 -2.13 -11.20 -8.27
C TYR A 164 -1.52 -11.42 -9.67
N GLN A 165 -0.19 -11.63 -9.79
CA GLN A 165 0.51 -11.98 -11.03
C GLN A 165 0.75 -13.49 -11.12
N THR A 166 1.31 -14.10 -10.07
CA THR A 166 1.73 -15.50 -10.06
C THR A 166 0.56 -16.49 -10.03
N ASN A 167 -0.58 -16.08 -9.49
CA ASN A 167 -1.82 -16.87 -9.38
C ASN A 167 -3.03 -16.12 -9.98
N PHE A 168 -2.82 -15.49 -11.12
CA PHE A 168 -3.74 -14.55 -11.75
C PHE A 168 -5.20 -15.04 -11.82
N ILE A 169 -5.43 -16.28 -12.26
CA ILE A 169 -6.80 -16.81 -12.41
C ILE A 169 -7.52 -16.91 -11.07
N ASN A 170 -6.86 -17.48 -10.05
CA ASN A 170 -7.43 -17.60 -8.70
C ASN A 170 -7.67 -16.22 -8.07
N TYR A 171 -6.73 -15.32 -8.24
CA TYR A 171 -6.85 -13.94 -7.78
C TYR A 171 -8.03 -13.22 -8.45
N LEU A 172 -8.20 -13.35 -9.77
CA LEU A 172 -9.29 -12.72 -10.51
C LEU A 172 -10.67 -13.23 -10.07
N LEU A 173 -10.80 -14.55 -9.85
CA LEU A 173 -12.02 -15.16 -9.35
C LEU A 173 -12.35 -14.66 -7.94
N TYR A 174 -11.36 -14.64 -7.06
CA TYR A 174 -11.48 -14.08 -5.71
C TYR A 174 -11.91 -12.61 -5.75
N LYS A 175 -11.20 -11.75 -6.47
CA LYS A 175 -11.46 -10.30 -6.55
C LYS A 175 -12.87 -10.01 -7.05
N LYS A 176 -13.34 -10.72 -8.11
CA LYS A 176 -14.71 -10.60 -8.63
C LYS A 176 -15.75 -11.10 -7.64
N GLY A 177 -15.54 -12.28 -7.05
CA GLY A 177 -16.45 -12.89 -6.08
C GLY A 177 -16.60 -12.05 -4.81
N CYS A 178 -15.54 -11.34 -4.43
CA CYS A 178 -15.51 -10.44 -3.27
C CYS A 178 -16.33 -9.15 -3.45
N GLY A 179 -16.67 -8.78 -4.69
CA GLY A 179 -17.46 -7.57 -4.97
C GLY A 179 -16.75 -6.25 -4.67
N ARG A 180 -15.41 -6.27 -4.54
CA ARG A 180 -14.59 -5.10 -4.18
C ARG A 180 -14.83 -3.92 -5.12
N GLU A 181 -14.74 -4.14 -6.43
CA GLU A 181 -14.89 -3.09 -7.43
C GLU A 181 -16.27 -2.41 -7.35
N ASN A 182 -17.33 -3.20 -7.29
CA ASN A 182 -18.69 -2.67 -7.15
C ASN A 182 -18.85 -1.80 -5.89
N ARG A 183 -18.26 -2.23 -4.78
CA ARG A 183 -18.34 -1.46 -3.54
C ARG A 183 -17.54 -0.17 -3.60
N LEU A 184 -16.33 -0.19 -4.17
CA LEU A 184 -15.52 1.00 -4.38
C LEU A 184 -16.21 2.02 -5.29
N ASP A 185 -16.86 1.55 -6.36
CA ASP A 185 -17.64 2.41 -7.25
C ASP A 185 -18.81 3.09 -6.53
N GLN A 186 -19.53 2.36 -5.65
CA GLN A 186 -20.60 2.95 -4.84
C GLN A 186 -20.11 4.05 -3.90
N ILE A 187 -18.88 3.94 -3.40
CA ILE A 187 -18.31 4.91 -2.46
C ILE A 187 -17.68 6.07 -3.21
N TRP A 188 -16.82 5.80 -4.22
CA TRP A 188 -15.90 6.80 -4.76
C TRP A 188 -16.29 7.39 -6.13
N LYS A 189 -17.13 6.70 -6.90
CA LYS A 189 -17.69 7.23 -8.16
C LYS A 189 -19.04 7.91 -7.87
N LYS A 190 -19.00 9.22 -7.78
CA LYS A 190 -20.19 10.08 -7.78
C LYS A 190 -20.15 10.99 -8.99
#